data_9f7cfa25e462058392f213331c908a61
#
_entry.id   9f7cfa25e462058392f213331c908a61
#
_cell.length_a   1.000
_cell.length_b   1.000
_cell.length_c   1.000
_cell.angle_alpha   90.00
_cell.angle_beta   90.00
_cell.angle_gamma   90.00
#
_symmetry.space_group_name_H-M   'P 1'
#
loop_
_entity.id
_entity.type
_entity.pdbx_description
1 polymer ?
#
loop_
_entity_poly.entity_id
_entity_poly.type
_entity_poly.pdbx_seq_one_letter_code
_entity_poly.pdbx_strand_id
1 'polypeptide(L)'
;YVINTCSKYNIDDSHSLIHSIDVLRYANKIYDTESKINQSLYKYKNVIFLSAVLHDMCDDKYMDQNRGVTDIEEFLKPHICVESIGNIKTIISTMSYTKVKSYGFPELGEMQTAYNIVREADLLAAYDIKRSIIYNMYQNKENEDRNFSYSNVCAEFLFLNRVLKHFDDELFVTESGKEIGKKLHDEVISEINEIKHYY
;
A
#
# COMPACT_ATOMS: atom_id res chain seq x y z
N TYR A 1 -12.40 0.78 -12.88
CA TYR A 1 -11.97 2.10 -12.37
C TYR A 1 -10.43 2.18 -12.36
N VAL A 2 -9.71 1.33 -11.65
CA VAL A 2 -8.24 1.38 -11.51
C VAL A 2 -7.52 1.54 -12.85
N ILE A 3 -7.75 0.63 -13.81
CA ILE A 3 -7.11 0.68 -15.13
C ILE A 3 -7.33 2.03 -15.83
N ASN A 4 -8.55 2.55 -15.81
CA ASN A 4 -8.88 3.81 -16.44
C ASN A 4 -8.20 5.01 -15.74
N THR A 5 -8.12 4.96 -14.41
CA THR A 5 -7.45 5.99 -13.60
C THR A 5 -5.94 5.97 -13.84
N CYS A 6 -5.32 4.80 -13.86
CA CYS A 6 -3.89 4.65 -14.18
C CYS A 6 -3.58 5.23 -15.57
N SER A 7 -4.40 4.92 -16.58
CA SER A 7 -4.22 5.45 -17.92
C SER A 7 -4.42 6.97 -17.98
N LYS A 8 -5.44 7.50 -17.30
CA LYS A 8 -5.78 8.93 -17.30
C LYS A 8 -4.69 9.80 -16.68
N TYR A 9 -4.06 9.32 -15.63
CA TYR A 9 -3.10 10.09 -14.82
C TYR A 9 -1.65 9.63 -14.97
N ASN A 10 -1.36 8.69 -15.90
CA ASN A 10 -0.05 8.09 -16.12
C ASN A 10 0.57 7.53 -14.83
N ILE A 11 -0.25 6.85 -14.03
CA ILE A 11 0.24 6.16 -12.83
C ILE A 11 1.17 5.03 -13.30
N ASP A 12 2.38 5.00 -12.77
CA ASP A 12 3.38 4.02 -13.16
C ASP A 12 3.06 2.59 -12.67
N ASP A 13 3.72 1.60 -13.25
CA ASP A 13 3.44 0.19 -12.99
C ASP A 13 3.64 -0.22 -11.53
N SER A 14 4.44 0.49 -10.75
CA SER A 14 4.65 0.20 -9.34
C SER A 14 3.45 0.55 -8.43
N HIS A 15 2.52 1.38 -8.93
CA HIS A 15 1.29 1.81 -8.26
C HIS A 15 0.02 1.46 -9.07
N SER A 16 0.15 0.55 -10.04
CA SER A 16 -0.90 0.18 -10.96
C SER A 16 -1.82 -0.93 -10.44
N LEU A 17 -2.58 -1.53 -11.34
CA LEU A 17 -3.51 -2.63 -11.03
C LEU A 17 -2.83 -3.80 -10.30
N ILE A 18 -1.59 -4.15 -10.65
CA ILE A 18 -0.89 -5.29 -10.02
C ILE A 18 -0.66 -4.99 -8.54
N HIS A 19 -0.19 -3.79 -8.21
CA HIS A 19 -0.04 -3.37 -6.82
C HIS A 19 -1.37 -3.37 -6.07
N SER A 20 -2.44 -2.82 -6.67
CA SER A 20 -3.78 -2.84 -6.07
C SER A 20 -4.27 -4.27 -5.77
N ILE A 21 -3.95 -5.24 -6.64
CA ILE A 21 -4.28 -6.67 -6.42
C ILE A 21 -3.45 -7.24 -5.26
N ASP A 22 -2.17 -6.92 -5.17
CA ASP A 22 -1.32 -7.42 -4.09
C ASP A 22 -1.74 -6.85 -2.75
N VAL A 23 -2.06 -5.56 -2.67
CA VAL A 23 -2.63 -4.95 -1.46
C VAL A 23 -3.95 -5.61 -1.08
N LEU A 24 -4.85 -5.87 -2.04
CA LEU A 24 -6.10 -6.60 -1.79
C LEU A 24 -5.83 -8.01 -1.24
N ARG A 25 -4.84 -8.73 -1.76
CA ARG A 25 -4.48 -10.08 -1.28
C ARG A 25 -3.98 -10.06 0.16
N TYR A 26 -3.14 -9.10 0.53
CA TYR A 26 -2.69 -8.94 1.91
C TYR A 26 -3.82 -8.48 2.82
N ALA A 27 -4.65 -7.54 2.39
CA ALA A 27 -5.82 -7.11 3.15
C ALA A 27 -6.78 -8.29 3.43
N ASN A 28 -7.00 -9.17 2.43
CA ASN A 28 -7.81 -10.37 2.64
C ASN A 28 -7.17 -11.34 3.64
N LYS A 29 -5.86 -11.57 3.57
CA LYS A 29 -5.16 -12.46 4.53
C LYS A 29 -5.28 -11.96 5.96
N ILE A 30 -5.04 -10.66 6.18
CA ILE A 30 -5.16 -10.05 7.51
C ILE A 30 -6.63 -10.11 7.97
N TYR A 31 -7.58 -9.70 7.10
CA TYR A 31 -9.01 -9.71 7.40
C TYR A 31 -9.52 -11.10 7.79
N ASP A 32 -9.12 -12.15 7.07
CA ASP A 32 -9.57 -13.54 7.34
C ASP A 32 -9.13 -14.03 8.71
N THR A 33 -8.03 -13.53 9.25
CA THR A 33 -7.55 -13.86 10.60
C THR A 33 -8.21 -12.97 11.64
N GLU A 34 -8.13 -11.65 11.46
CA GLU A 34 -8.64 -10.67 12.42
C GLU A 34 -10.16 -10.73 12.60
N SER A 35 -10.93 -11.04 11.53
CA SER A 35 -12.40 -11.14 11.62
C SER A 35 -12.88 -12.36 12.43
N LYS A 36 -12.07 -13.38 12.60
CA LYS A 36 -12.39 -14.51 13.49
C LYS A 36 -12.33 -14.13 14.97
N ILE A 37 -11.46 -13.16 15.29
CA ILE A 37 -11.26 -12.65 16.65
C ILE A 37 -12.21 -11.49 16.90
N ASN A 38 -12.36 -10.58 15.95
CA ASN A 38 -13.19 -9.39 16.02
C ASN A 38 -14.32 -9.44 14.98
N GLN A 39 -15.46 -9.96 15.36
CA GLN A 39 -16.63 -10.09 14.48
C GLN A 39 -17.20 -8.74 14.01
N SER A 40 -16.91 -7.63 14.70
CA SER A 40 -17.34 -6.30 14.23
C SER A 40 -16.75 -5.90 12.89
N LEU A 41 -15.65 -6.54 12.47
CA LEU A 41 -15.02 -6.33 11.17
C LEU A 41 -15.90 -6.77 9.99
N TYR A 42 -16.88 -7.66 10.19
CA TYR A 42 -17.75 -8.08 9.08
C TYR A 42 -18.49 -6.92 8.43
N LYS A 43 -18.88 -5.92 9.19
CA LYS A 43 -19.56 -4.72 8.65
C LYS A 43 -18.63 -3.84 7.80
N TYR A 44 -17.31 -3.94 8.00
CA TYR A 44 -16.30 -3.17 7.27
C TYR A 44 -15.65 -3.92 6.12
N LYS A 45 -16.07 -5.15 5.82
CA LYS A 45 -15.45 -5.97 4.77
C LYS A 45 -15.31 -5.23 3.44
N ASN A 46 -16.41 -4.64 2.95
CA ASN A 46 -16.40 -3.89 1.70
C ASN A 46 -15.53 -2.62 1.78
N VAL A 47 -15.55 -1.93 2.93
CA VAL A 47 -14.70 -0.76 3.17
C VAL A 47 -13.23 -1.14 3.07
N ILE A 48 -12.80 -2.23 3.73
CA ILE A 48 -11.43 -2.73 3.71
C ILE A 48 -10.99 -3.04 2.28
N PHE A 49 -11.77 -3.85 1.55
CA PHE A 49 -11.34 -4.34 0.23
C PHE A 49 -11.38 -3.25 -0.83
N LEU A 50 -12.37 -2.36 -0.80
CA LEU A 50 -12.42 -1.22 -1.72
C LEU A 50 -11.32 -0.20 -1.42
N SER A 51 -11.04 0.07 -0.15
CA SER A 51 -9.91 0.95 0.22
C SER A 51 -8.58 0.35 -0.23
N ALA A 52 -8.36 -0.95 -0.05
CA ALA A 52 -7.15 -1.64 -0.50
C ALA A 52 -6.91 -1.51 -2.01
N VAL A 53 -7.99 -1.60 -2.81
CA VAL A 53 -7.89 -1.49 -4.28
C VAL A 53 -7.74 -0.05 -4.75
N LEU A 54 -8.31 0.93 -4.03
CA LEU A 54 -8.45 2.31 -4.49
C LEU A 54 -7.43 3.28 -3.86
N HIS A 55 -6.59 2.83 -2.92
CA HIS A 55 -5.77 3.72 -2.10
C HIS A 55 -4.82 4.62 -2.90
N ASP A 56 -4.23 4.11 -3.98
CA ASP A 56 -3.31 4.85 -4.85
C ASP A 56 -4.02 5.66 -5.96
N MET A 57 -5.34 5.46 -6.12
CA MET A 57 -6.11 6.12 -7.19
C MET A 57 -6.43 7.59 -6.89
N CYS A 58 -5.88 8.13 -5.80
CA CYS A 58 -5.93 9.54 -5.42
C CYS A 58 -4.58 10.03 -4.84
N ASP A 59 -3.46 9.39 -5.19
CA ASP A 59 -2.13 9.78 -4.70
C ASP A 59 -1.73 11.15 -5.30
N ASP A 60 -1.28 12.05 -4.42
CA ASP A 60 -0.87 13.41 -4.74
C ASP A 60 0.37 13.52 -5.64
N LYS A 61 1.11 12.42 -5.83
CA LYS A 61 2.19 12.33 -6.83
C LYS A 61 1.68 12.42 -8.27
N TYR A 62 0.44 12.02 -8.53
CA TYR A 62 -0.10 11.89 -9.88
C TYR A 62 -1.24 12.87 -10.16
N MET A 63 -1.95 13.32 -9.13
CA MET A 63 -3.13 14.18 -9.28
C MET A 63 -3.39 15.01 -8.02
N ASP A 64 -4.28 16.00 -8.12
CA ASP A 64 -4.86 16.64 -6.93
C ASP A 64 -5.64 15.61 -6.11
N GLN A 65 -5.21 15.37 -4.87
CA GLN A 65 -5.80 14.34 -4.01
C GLN A 65 -7.29 14.57 -3.76
N ASN A 66 -7.73 15.81 -3.55
CA ASN A 66 -9.15 16.10 -3.28
C ASN A 66 -10.01 15.75 -4.48
N ARG A 67 -9.52 16.04 -5.69
CA ARG A 67 -10.17 15.64 -6.93
C ARG A 67 -10.21 14.13 -7.08
N GLY A 68 -9.10 13.43 -6.85
CA GLY A 68 -9.05 11.97 -6.91
C GLY A 68 -10.03 11.32 -5.94
N VAL A 69 -10.11 11.82 -4.71
CA VAL A 69 -11.09 11.36 -3.70
C VAL A 69 -12.53 11.62 -4.15
N THR A 70 -12.80 12.76 -4.79
CA THR A 70 -14.13 13.07 -5.34
C THR A 70 -14.50 12.14 -6.50
N ASP A 71 -13.57 11.88 -7.42
CA ASP A 71 -13.77 10.94 -8.54
C ASP A 71 -14.08 9.51 -8.01
N ILE A 72 -13.40 9.08 -6.94
CA ILE A 72 -13.67 7.80 -6.26
C ILE A 72 -15.06 7.80 -5.63
N GLU A 73 -15.43 8.86 -4.92
CA GLU A 73 -16.77 9.00 -4.33
C GLU A 73 -17.87 8.87 -5.39
N GLU A 74 -17.75 9.60 -6.52
CA GLU A 74 -18.72 9.54 -7.62
C GLU A 74 -18.82 8.14 -8.21
N PHE A 75 -17.70 7.47 -8.38
CA PHE A 75 -17.67 6.07 -8.83
C PHE A 75 -18.38 5.13 -7.87
N LEU A 76 -18.23 5.32 -6.55
CA LEU A 76 -18.78 4.41 -5.53
C LEU A 76 -20.27 4.68 -5.21
N LYS A 77 -20.77 5.90 -5.41
CA LYS A 77 -22.17 6.30 -5.08
C LYS A 77 -23.24 5.34 -5.58
N PRO A 78 -23.18 4.77 -6.80
CA PRO A 78 -24.21 3.84 -7.27
C PRO A 78 -24.14 2.44 -6.64
N HIS A 79 -23.07 2.11 -5.92
CA HIS A 79 -22.73 0.74 -5.53
C HIS A 79 -22.80 0.48 -4.03
N ILE A 80 -22.53 1.49 -3.20
CA ILE A 80 -22.46 1.33 -1.74
C ILE A 80 -23.07 2.56 -1.01
N CYS A 81 -23.37 2.38 0.28
CA CYS A 81 -23.97 3.44 1.09
C CYS A 81 -22.98 4.59 1.40
N VAL A 82 -23.53 5.77 1.68
CA VAL A 82 -22.78 7.01 1.96
C VAL A 82 -21.82 6.84 3.14
N GLU A 83 -22.21 6.13 4.18
CA GLU A 83 -21.35 5.86 5.36
C GLU A 83 -20.09 5.09 4.93
N SER A 84 -20.25 4.02 4.15
CA SER A 84 -19.10 3.23 3.64
C SER A 84 -18.19 4.07 2.76
N ILE A 85 -18.74 4.97 1.94
CA ILE A 85 -17.95 5.90 1.13
C ILE A 85 -17.15 6.84 2.04
N GLY A 86 -17.76 7.41 3.07
CA GLY A 86 -17.09 8.25 4.06
C GLY A 86 -15.90 7.54 4.71
N ASN A 87 -16.10 6.28 5.11
CA ASN A 87 -15.07 5.45 5.71
C ASN A 87 -13.91 5.17 4.73
N ILE A 88 -14.20 4.83 3.47
CA ILE A 88 -13.17 4.63 2.43
C ILE A 88 -12.38 5.91 2.22
N LYS A 89 -13.05 7.06 2.09
CA LYS A 89 -12.38 8.38 1.92
C LYS A 89 -11.43 8.66 3.07
N THR A 90 -11.85 8.40 4.30
CA THR A 90 -11.01 8.58 5.49
C THR A 90 -9.76 7.70 5.42
N ILE A 91 -9.92 6.42 5.10
CA ILE A 91 -8.80 5.49 5.01
C ILE A 91 -7.80 5.95 3.93
N ILE A 92 -8.23 6.09 2.67
CA ILE A 92 -7.34 6.38 1.55
C ILE A 92 -6.68 7.77 1.64
N SER A 93 -7.30 8.72 2.36
CA SER A 93 -6.75 10.06 2.54
C SER A 93 -5.68 10.15 3.63
N THR A 94 -5.62 9.17 4.55
CA THR A 94 -4.78 9.28 5.76
C THR A 94 -3.76 8.15 5.92
N MET A 95 -3.89 7.05 5.17
CA MET A 95 -3.14 5.82 5.42
C MET A 95 -1.68 5.83 4.94
N SER A 96 -1.28 6.75 4.07
CA SER A 96 0.05 6.72 3.47
C SER A 96 1.13 6.79 4.56
N TYR A 97 2.25 6.07 4.33
CA TYR A 97 3.40 6.06 5.23
C TYR A 97 3.85 7.46 5.66
N THR A 98 3.94 8.37 4.70
CA THR A 98 4.38 9.75 4.95
C THR A 98 3.42 10.49 5.87
N LYS A 99 2.10 10.32 5.68
CA LYS A 99 1.09 10.97 6.52
C LYS A 99 1.09 10.41 7.94
N VAL A 100 1.14 9.09 8.08
CA VAL A 100 1.22 8.45 9.40
C VAL A 100 2.48 8.87 10.14
N LYS A 101 3.62 8.95 9.45
CA LYS A 101 4.87 9.42 10.04
C LYS A 101 4.82 10.89 10.48
N SER A 102 4.09 11.73 9.75
CA SER A 102 4.00 13.18 10.04
C SER A 102 2.95 13.52 11.09
N TYR A 103 1.83 12.82 11.10
CA TYR A 103 0.63 13.18 11.88
C TYR A 103 0.21 12.12 12.89
N GLY A 104 0.84 10.95 12.89
CA GLY A 104 0.43 9.79 13.67
C GLY A 104 -0.77 9.05 13.08
N PHE A 105 -1.27 8.07 13.83
CA PHE A 105 -2.47 7.33 13.46
C PHE A 105 -3.73 8.17 13.76
N PRO A 106 -4.71 8.21 12.84
CA PRO A 106 -6.01 8.81 13.16
C PRO A 106 -6.74 7.96 14.20
N GLU A 107 -7.51 8.62 15.06
CA GLU A 107 -8.39 7.96 16.03
C GLU A 107 -9.75 7.67 15.38
N LEU A 108 -10.01 6.42 15.01
CA LEU A 108 -11.17 6.00 14.22
C LEU A 108 -12.15 5.09 14.98
N GLY A 109 -11.98 4.92 16.30
CA GLY A 109 -12.86 4.11 17.13
C GLY A 109 -13.03 2.69 16.60
N GLU A 110 -14.27 2.25 16.35
CA GLU A 110 -14.56 0.89 15.87
C GLU A 110 -13.95 0.57 14.47
N MET A 111 -13.69 1.60 13.66
CA MET A 111 -13.09 1.42 12.33
C MET A 111 -11.57 1.28 12.40
N GLN A 112 -10.94 1.47 13.55
CA GLN A 112 -9.48 1.47 13.69
C GLN A 112 -8.82 0.20 13.15
N THR A 113 -9.38 -0.97 13.45
CA THR A 113 -8.83 -2.25 12.95
C THR A 113 -8.99 -2.35 11.43
N ALA A 114 -10.10 -1.90 10.86
CA ALA A 114 -10.29 -1.88 9.41
C ALA A 114 -9.27 -0.97 8.71
N TYR A 115 -8.99 0.21 9.27
CA TYR A 115 -7.94 1.11 8.81
C TYR A 115 -6.55 0.44 8.87
N ASN A 116 -6.21 -0.20 10.00
CA ASN A 116 -4.92 -0.86 10.16
C ASN A 116 -4.74 -1.99 9.13
N ILE A 117 -5.78 -2.79 8.86
CA ILE A 117 -5.72 -3.86 7.84
C ILE A 117 -5.33 -3.31 6.48
N VAL A 118 -5.95 -2.22 6.03
CA VAL A 118 -5.66 -1.64 4.71
C VAL A 118 -4.24 -1.08 4.65
N ARG A 119 -3.87 -0.31 5.66
CA ARG A 119 -2.55 0.30 5.74
C ARG A 119 -1.43 -0.74 5.83
N GLU A 120 -1.61 -1.76 6.64
CA GLU A 120 -0.63 -2.85 6.77
C GLU A 120 -0.53 -3.68 5.50
N ALA A 121 -1.63 -3.89 4.80
CA ALA A 121 -1.62 -4.56 3.50
C ALA A 121 -0.78 -3.82 2.46
N ASP A 122 -0.85 -2.49 2.42
CA ASP A 122 0.01 -1.67 1.55
C ASP A 122 1.49 -1.76 1.96
N LEU A 123 1.79 -1.67 3.27
CA LEU A 123 3.15 -1.86 3.79
C LEU A 123 3.70 -3.25 3.46
N LEU A 124 2.89 -4.31 3.53
CA LEU A 124 3.30 -5.66 3.17
C LEU A 124 3.56 -5.81 1.66
N ALA A 125 2.74 -5.18 0.83
CA ALA A 125 2.96 -5.16 -0.62
C ALA A 125 4.23 -4.39 -1.02
N ALA A 126 4.77 -3.54 -0.14
CA ALA A 126 6.05 -2.86 -0.36
C ALA A 126 7.27 -3.79 -0.23
N TYR A 127 7.13 -5.00 0.34
CA TYR A 127 8.22 -5.98 0.46
C TYR A 127 8.52 -6.71 -0.87
N ASP A 128 8.35 -6.03 -2.00
CA ASP A 128 8.73 -6.51 -3.34
C ASP A 128 9.89 -5.68 -3.88
N ILE A 129 11.12 -6.23 -3.77
CA ILE A 129 12.33 -5.55 -4.25
C ILE A 129 12.30 -5.36 -5.76
N LYS A 130 11.73 -6.29 -6.52
CA LYS A 130 11.65 -6.20 -7.98
C LYS A 130 10.77 -5.02 -8.39
N ARG A 131 9.64 -4.81 -7.72
CA ARG A 131 8.79 -3.63 -7.90
C ARG A 131 9.57 -2.35 -7.61
N SER A 132 10.38 -2.33 -6.57
CA SER A 132 11.21 -1.17 -6.23
C SER A 132 12.29 -0.91 -7.28
N ILE A 133 12.88 -1.95 -7.88
CA ILE A 133 13.84 -1.80 -9.00
C ILE A 133 13.13 -1.19 -10.21
N ILE A 134 11.97 -1.71 -10.60
CA ILE A 134 11.15 -1.19 -11.71
C ILE A 134 10.77 0.28 -11.47
N TYR A 135 10.36 0.63 -10.26
CA TYR A 135 10.05 2.01 -9.89
C TYR A 135 11.27 2.92 -10.05
N ASN A 136 12.44 2.51 -9.58
CA ASN A 136 13.67 3.29 -9.76
C ASN A 136 14.06 3.41 -11.24
N MET A 137 13.87 2.37 -12.03
CA MET A 137 14.06 2.43 -13.48
C MET A 137 13.10 3.44 -14.13
N TYR A 138 11.87 3.49 -13.72
CA TYR A 138 10.88 4.45 -14.23
C TYR A 138 11.22 5.89 -13.84
N GLN A 139 11.54 6.15 -12.57
CA GLN A 139 11.88 7.50 -12.09
C GLN A 139 13.11 8.07 -12.77
N ASN A 140 14.06 7.22 -13.10
CA ASN A 140 15.30 7.63 -13.76
C ASN A 140 15.23 7.55 -15.28
N LYS A 141 14.05 7.47 -15.91
CA LYS A 141 13.91 7.24 -17.37
C LYS A 141 14.53 8.31 -18.27
N GLU A 142 14.92 9.46 -17.82
CA GLU A 142 15.56 10.53 -18.59
C GLU A 142 17.09 10.63 -18.39
N ASN A 143 17.66 9.77 -17.55
CA ASN A 143 19.06 9.78 -17.18
C ASN A 143 19.82 8.71 -17.98
N GLU A 144 20.90 9.05 -18.71
CA GLU A 144 21.64 8.13 -19.56
C GLU A 144 22.33 6.99 -18.80
N ASP A 145 22.59 7.16 -17.49
CA ASP A 145 23.21 6.16 -16.60
C ASP A 145 22.26 5.06 -16.12
N ARG A 146 21.10 4.95 -16.72
CA ARG A 146 20.02 4.01 -16.37
C ARG A 146 20.35 2.60 -16.76
N ASN A 147 21.08 1.96 -15.96
CA ASN A 147 21.18 0.52 -16.06
C ASN A 147 20.47 -0.15 -14.88
N PHE A 148 20.24 -1.45 -15.04
CA PHE A 148 19.65 -2.29 -14.01
C PHE A 148 20.46 -2.25 -12.70
N SER A 149 21.79 -2.19 -12.79
CA SER A 149 22.68 -2.15 -11.63
C SER A 149 22.48 -0.90 -10.78
N TYR A 150 22.34 0.29 -11.38
CA TYR A 150 22.04 1.51 -10.64
C TYR A 150 20.67 1.44 -9.95
N SER A 151 19.65 1.00 -10.68
CA SER A 151 18.30 0.86 -10.15
C SER A 151 18.22 -0.18 -9.03
N ASN A 152 19.02 -1.24 -9.12
CA ASN A 152 19.16 -2.24 -8.07
C ASN A 152 19.77 -1.68 -6.79
N VAL A 153 20.84 -0.89 -6.89
CA VAL A 153 21.47 -0.22 -5.74
C VAL A 153 20.49 0.77 -5.09
N CYS A 154 19.77 1.54 -5.91
CA CYS A 154 18.74 2.46 -5.39
C CYS A 154 17.60 1.72 -4.68
N ALA A 155 17.16 0.59 -5.23
CA ALA A 155 16.12 -0.25 -4.62
C ALA A 155 16.61 -0.83 -3.28
N GLU A 156 17.83 -1.37 -3.23
CA GLU A 156 18.44 -1.86 -2.00
C GLU A 156 18.49 -0.75 -0.92
N PHE A 157 18.96 0.43 -1.29
CA PHE A 157 19.00 1.58 -0.38
C PHE A 157 17.60 1.93 0.15
N LEU A 158 16.59 1.92 -0.72
CA LEU A 158 15.20 2.16 -0.34
C LEU A 158 14.71 1.10 0.65
N PHE A 159 15.00 -0.18 0.39
CA PHE A 159 14.62 -1.27 1.29
C PHE A 159 15.27 -1.13 2.66
N LEU A 160 16.58 -0.94 2.73
CA LEU A 160 17.32 -0.80 3.99
C LEU A 160 16.88 0.42 4.82
N ASN A 161 16.56 1.52 4.16
CA ASN A 161 16.27 2.79 4.84
C ASN A 161 14.78 3.10 5.02
N ARG A 162 13.90 2.38 4.35
CA ARG A 162 12.45 2.61 4.44
C ARG A 162 11.66 1.33 4.69
N VAL A 163 11.71 0.36 3.79
CA VAL A 163 10.82 -0.82 3.86
C VAL A 163 11.12 -1.69 5.08
N LEU A 164 12.39 -2.00 5.34
CA LEU A 164 12.76 -2.79 6.52
C LEU A 164 12.44 -2.04 7.83
N LYS A 165 12.51 -0.72 7.83
CA LYS A 165 12.11 0.09 8.99
C LYS A 165 10.62 0.05 9.31
N HIS A 166 9.75 -0.37 8.40
CA HIS A 166 8.34 -0.54 8.72
C HIS A 166 8.13 -1.50 9.89
N PHE A 167 8.98 -2.51 10.00
CA PHE A 167 8.96 -3.45 11.12
C PHE A 167 9.59 -2.87 12.38
N ASP A 168 10.76 -2.25 12.24
CA ASP A 168 11.50 -1.63 13.36
C ASP A 168 10.73 -0.45 13.97
N ASP A 169 10.03 0.33 13.16
CA ASP A 169 9.22 1.47 13.58
C ASP A 169 7.83 1.05 14.13
N GLU A 170 7.61 -0.24 14.37
CA GLU A 170 6.37 -0.81 14.93
C GLU A 170 5.10 -0.41 14.13
N LEU A 171 5.24 -0.28 12.82
CA LEU A 171 4.11 0.13 11.97
C LEU A 171 3.06 -0.97 11.76
N PHE A 172 3.38 -2.23 12.04
CA PHE A 172 2.40 -3.32 12.07
C PHE A 172 1.77 -3.42 13.45
N VAL A 173 0.46 -3.24 13.52
CA VAL A 173 -0.34 -3.19 14.75
C VAL A 173 -1.15 -4.47 14.96
N THR A 174 -1.71 -5.03 13.85
CA THR A 174 -2.46 -6.30 13.92
C THR A 174 -1.50 -7.47 14.13
N GLU A 175 -1.94 -8.51 14.85
CA GLU A 175 -1.10 -9.68 15.10
C GLU A 175 -0.76 -10.42 13.79
N SER A 176 -1.73 -10.55 12.90
CA SER A 176 -1.52 -11.15 11.59
C SER A 176 -0.61 -10.31 10.68
N GLY A 177 -0.71 -8.98 10.75
CA GLY A 177 0.18 -8.08 10.02
C GLY A 177 1.63 -8.19 10.50
N LYS A 178 1.86 -8.28 11.81
CA LYS A 178 3.19 -8.53 12.40
C LYS A 178 3.77 -9.86 11.96
N GLU A 179 2.98 -10.94 12.01
CA GLU A 179 3.43 -12.27 11.62
C GLU A 179 3.84 -12.31 10.14
N ILE A 180 2.98 -11.80 9.24
CA ILE A 180 3.27 -11.76 7.80
C ILE A 180 4.46 -10.84 7.53
N GLY A 181 4.51 -9.66 8.17
CA GLY A 181 5.58 -8.68 8.01
C GLY A 181 6.94 -9.25 8.40
N LYS A 182 7.01 -9.97 9.53
CA LYS A 182 8.26 -10.64 9.96
C LYS A 182 8.74 -11.66 8.93
N LYS A 183 7.84 -12.49 8.42
CA LYS A 183 8.20 -13.48 7.39
C LYS A 183 8.75 -12.83 6.13
N LEU A 184 8.07 -11.80 5.60
CA LEU A 184 8.52 -11.08 4.42
C LEU A 184 9.82 -10.33 4.66
N HIS A 185 10.03 -9.79 5.87
CA HIS A 185 11.26 -9.14 6.26
C HIS A 185 12.46 -10.09 6.13
N ASP A 186 12.33 -11.30 6.70
CA ASP A 186 13.38 -12.32 6.65
C ASP A 186 13.63 -12.80 5.21
N GLU A 187 12.58 -13.00 4.41
CA GLU A 187 12.67 -13.41 3.01
C GLU A 187 13.40 -12.37 2.15
N VAL A 188 13.06 -11.08 2.30
CA VAL A 188 13.67 -9.99 1.52
C VAL A 188 15.14 -9.78 1.89
N ILE A 189 15.52 -9.91 3.16
CA ILE A 189 16.94 -9.86 3.55
C ILE A 189 17.74 -10.95 2.82
N SER A 190 17.19 -12.17 2.73
CA SER A 190 17.81 -13.27 1.98
C SER A 190 17.93 -12.94 0.50
N GLU A 191 16.87 -12.43 -0.12
CA GLU A 191 16.85 -12.05 -1.55
C GLU A 191 17.86 -10.93 -1.86
N ILE A 192 17.97 -9.91 -1.01
CA ILE A 192 18.98 -8.85 -1.16
C ILE A 192 20.40 -9.42 -1.11
N ASN A 193 20.67 -10.33 -0.20
CA ASN A 193 21.99 -10.96 -0.07
C ASN A 193 22.31 -11.85 -1.29
N GLU A 194 21.33 -12.53 -1.86
CA GLU A 194 21.50 -13.28 -3.11
C GLU A 194 21.82 -12.36 -4.28
N ILE A 195 21.09 -11.28 -4.45
CA ILE A 195 21.31 -10.28 -5.51
C ILE A 195 22.74 -9.72 -5.42
N LYS A 196 23.24 -9.41 -4.19
CA LYS A 196 24.62 -8.92 -4.00
C LYS A 196 25.70 -9.89 -4.41
N HIS A 197 25.42 -11.19 -4.37
CA HIS A 197 26.40 -12.22 -4.78
C HIS A 197 26.58 -12.31 -6.29
N TYR A 198 25.66 -11.76 -7.09
CA TYR A 198 25.70 -11.82 -8.54
C TYR A 198 26.27 -10.53 -9.20
N TYR A 199 26.58 -9.50 -8.42
CA TYR A 199 27.11 -8.20 -8.85
C TYR A 199 28.28 -7.74 -7.99
#